data_95be5f523f70c6ecca28395632f6d938
#
_entry.id   95be5f523f70c6ecca28395632f6d938
#
_cell.length_a   1.000
_cell.length_b   1.000
_cell.length_c   1.000
_cell.angle_alpha   90.00
_cell.angle_beta   90.00
_cell.angle_gamma   90.00
#
_symmetry.space_group_name_H-M   'P 1'
#
loop_
_entity.id
_entity.type
_entity.pdbx_description
1 polymer ?
#
loop_
_entity_poly.entity_id
_entity_poly.type
_entity_poly.pdbx_seq_one_letter_code
_entity_poly.pdbx_strand_id
1 'polypeptide(L)'
;MSFVVSQISYTAEGRKIVRPTEVAENRLTIGRAPDSNIHLTDLAAALQHAVLQRTGPLELSVSSEEGLGVELNGRKLTSGVVDLATGGEVRIGTHLIRILPVAAGDEQIAIEVEKVGESAADELDRSDTRRFSLNAVLPGKRITAYALIALVLAVFLAWPVWIYNQRQERQQVAGFAADRMWISGHLSQVHASLEDDCSACHVRAFEPVRDSSCTACHTNIHNHGDTSRPPAEAARRLARSQPNLTGFARFQLAVAETFGHNPGRCVDCHTEHEGAQEMPRTAQRFCSDCHADLNARLPDTHIGNAISFGRKAPRADSEAHPEFRPLVLINWSGETAQMGRVPLSRAAENSNLKFPHALHLNQVGGVAQMTRRLGDRYGGRPGLGCSDCHTPTPDQTSFQPIDMEEDCGSCHTLGFDQQGGVTRTLRHGSPQQVVADLREYYRGRAPARPPELGPVARRRPGDIGQVRTALQYARARAGADNSAVQTIRAVFQPGGACWDCHTVEQRGPLDFHVRPVAFPTRYLLHGWFDHRAHQQMNVPGEPRVQGDGACLSCHSANRSNQAANLLVPDLASCQRCHGGEGSRSAVPSSCAMCHDYHMDSGVPAMLLRQRVRGRRWETTVTPLSAATAPR
;
A
#
# COMPACT_ATOMS: atom_id res chain seq x y z
N MET A 1 -7.81 -62.01 -37.09
CA MET A 1 -6.33 -62.19 -37.05
C MET A 1 -5.84 -61.37 -35.86
N SER A 2 -5.21 -62.02 -34.87
CA SER A 2 -4.70 -61.36 -33.66
C SER A 2 -3.38 -61.95 -33.22
N PHE A 3 -2.61 -61.13 -32.53
CA PHE A 3 -1.42 -61.59 -31.82
C PHE A 3 -1.73 -61.73 -30.34
N VAL A 4 -1.20 -62.82 -29.72
CA VAL A 4 -1.22 -62.91 -28.26
C VAL A 4 0.20 -62.77 -27.75
N VAL A 5 0.47 -61.59 -27.15
CA VAL A 5 1.79 -61.29 -26.59
C VAL A 5 1.79 -61.64 -25.11
N SER A 6 2.60 -62.66 -24.74
CA SER A 6 2.79 -63.10 -23.37
C SER A 6 4.08 -62.54 -22.79
N GLN A 7 3.97 -61.54 -21.92
CA GLN A 7 5.15 -61.05 -21.19
C GLN A 7 5.50 -61.96 -20.02
N ILE A 8 6.73 -62.48 -20.04
CA ILE A 8 7.26 -63.41 -19.03
C ILE A 8 8.16 -62.64 -18.06
N SER A 9 7.85 -62.69 -16.80
CA SER A 9 8.66 -62.13 -15.70
C SER A 9 8.79 -63.19 -14.60
N TYR A 10 9.79 -63.02 -13.72
CA TYR A 10 10.01 -63.94 -12.60
C TYR A 10 9.94 -63.15 -11.28
N THR A 11 9.34 -63.73 -10.26
CA THR A 11 9.42 -63.18 -8.90
C THR A 11 10.83 -63.36 -8.34
N ALA A 12 11.13 -62.68 -7.23
CA ALA A 12 12.41 -62.84 -6.52
C ALA A 12 12.69 -64.30 -6.09
N GLU A 13 11.64 -65.11 -5.92
CA GLU A 13 11.70 -66.53 -5.57
C GLU A 13 11.75 -67.47 -6.81
N GLY A 14 11.87 -66.87 -8.02
CA GLY A 14 12.00 -67.67 -9.26
C GLY A 14 10.68 -68.16 -9.87
N ARG A 15 9.52 -67.75 -9.36
CA ARG A 15 8.22 -68.18 -9.92
C ARG A 15 7.92 -67.38 -11.20
N LYS A 16 7.63 -68.13 -12.29
CA LYS A 16 7.26 -67.58 -13.59
C LYS A 16 5.87 -66.89 -13.52
N ILE A 17 5.79 -65.66 -13.93
CA ILE A 17 4.55 -64.86 -14.10
C ILE A 17 4.39 -64.65 -15.59
N VAL A 18 3.25 -64.99 -16.16
CA VAL A 18 2.92 -64.75 -17.56
C VAL A 18 1.72 -63.83 -17.64
N ARG A 19 1.86 -62.77 -18.40
CA ARG A 19 0.81 -61.79 -18.63
C ARG A 19 0.47 -61.76 -20.12
N PRO A 20 -0.61 -62.43 -20.56
CA PRO A 20 -1.04 -62.39 -21.95
C PRO A 20 -1.78 -61.07 -22.24
N THR A 21 -1.50 -60.48 -23.40
CA THR A 21 -2.19 -59.32 -23.97
C THR A 21 -2.57 -59.64 -25.41
N GLU A 22 -3.82 -59.49 -25.76
CA GLU A 22 -4.28 -59.72 -27.13
C GLU A 22 -4.23 -58.42 -27.93
N VAL A 23 -3.66 -58.46 -29.13
CA VAL A 23 -3.53 -57.32 -30.04
C VAL A 23 -4.24 -57.71 -31.34
N ALA A 24 -5.36 -57.04 -31.64
CA ALA A 24 -6.21 -57.31 -32.80
C ALA A 24 -5.75 -56.57 -34.06
N GLU A 25 -4.44 -56.49 -34.27
CA GLU A 25 -3.83 -55.77 -35.40
C GLU A 25 -3.01 -56.74 -36.24
N ASN A 26 -2.78 -56.41 -37.52
CA ASN A 26 -1.96 -57.21 -38.41
C ASN A 26 -0.46 -56.81 -38.36
N ARG A 27 -0.15 -55.81 -37.53
CA ARG A 27 1.17 -55.24 -37.34
C ARG A 27 1.44 -55.02 -35.85
N LEU A 28 2.59 -55.45 -35.38
CA LEU A 28 3.04 -55.29 -34.00
C LEU A 28 4.27 -54.39 -33.96
N THR A 29 4.22 -53.32 -33.19
CA THR A 29 5.35 -52.43 -32.93
C THR A 29 6.13 -52.90 -31.70
N ILE A 30 7.45 -52.89 -31.81
CA ILE A 30 8.37 -53.27 -30.73
C ILE A 30 9.31 -52.13 -30.46
N GLY A 31 9.36 -51.65 -29.22
CA GLY A 31 10.24 -50.55 -28.87
C GLY A 31 10.12 -50.10 -27.43
N ARG A 32 10.84 -49.02 -27.11
CA ARG A 32 10.83 -48.44 -25.76
C ARG A 32 9.73 -47.38 -25.59
N ALA A 33 9.03 -47.01 -26.64
CA ALA A 33 7.92 -46.06 -26.54
C ALA A 33 6.75 -46.69 -25.76
N PRO A 34 6.05 -45.93 -24.91
CA PRO A 34 4.96 -46.46 -24.08
C PRO A 34 3.76 -46.98 -24.90
N ASP A 35 3.63 -46.54 -26.11
CA ASP A 35 2.59 -46.90 -27.10
C ASP A 35 2.96 -48.08 -27.99
N SER A 36 4.16 -48.66 -27.81
CA SER A 36 4.56 -49.86 -28.53
C SER A 36 3.76 -51.07 -28.03
N ASN A 37 3.26 -51.93 -28.96
CA ASN A 37 2.52 -53.15 -28.61
C ASN A 37 3.36 -54.11 -27.76
N ILE A 38 4.67 -54.18 -28.05
CA ILE A 38 5.67 -54.84 -27.20
C ILE A 38 6.60 -53.79 -26.64
N HIS A 39 6.32 -53.36 -25.40
CA HIS A 39 7.13 -52.38 -24.69
C HIS A 39 8.37 -53.04 -24.08
N LEU A 40 9.55 -52.57 -24.52
CA LEU A 40 10.84 -52.98 -24.02
C LEU A 40 11.43 -51.97 -23.07
N THR A 41 11.76 -52.34 -21.86
CA THR A 41 12.33 -51.42 -20.84
C THR A 41 13.85 -51.25 -20.98
N ASP A 42 14.47 -51.72 -22.06
CA ASP A 42 15.90 -51.68 -22.31
C ASP A 42 16.32 -50.40 -23.01
N LEU A 43 17.35 -49.71 -22.52
CA LEU A 43 17.92 -48.51 -23.14
C LEU A 43 18.61 -48.81 -24.48
N ALA A 44 18.99 -50.05 -24.74
CA ALA A 44 19.53 -50.50 -26.03
C ALA A 44 18.44 -50.59 -27.12
N ALA A 45 17.17 -50.56 -26.76
CA ALA A 45 16.06 -50.51 -27.71
C ALA A 45 15.71 -49.06 -28.04
N ALA A 46 15.52 -48.72 -29.31
CA ALA A 46 15.00 -47.44 -29.76
C ALA A 46 13.52 -47.28 -29.35
N LEU A 47 12.99 -46.04 -29.46
CA LEU A 47 11.59 -45.76 -29.17
C LEU A 47 10.66 -46.64 -30.03
N GLN A 48 10.93 -46.72 -31.32
CA GLN A 48 10.40 -47.74 -32.24
C GLN A 48 11.59 -48.50 -32.81
N HIS A 49 11.79 -49.74 -32.41
CA HIS A 49 12.99 -50.49 -32.77
C HIS A 49 12.73 -51.44 -33.92
N ALA A 50 11.62 -52.17 -33.88
CA ALA A 50 11.26 -53.12 -34.90
C ALA A 50 9.74 -53.26 -35.05
N VAL A 51 9.34 -53.82 -36.18
CA VAL A 51 7.94 -54.10 -36.52
C VAL A 51 7.84 -55.56 -36.96
N LEU A 52 6.87 -56.26 -36.41
CA LEU A 52 6.43 -57.57 -36.89
C LEU A 52 5.16 -57.37 -37.70
N GLN A 53 5.15 -57.88 -38.92
CA GLN A 53 3.99 -57.78 -39.81
C GLN A 53 3.75 -59.09 -40.51
N ARG A 54 2.54 -59.62 -40.45
CA ARG A 54 2.19 -60.86 -41.18
C ARG A 54 2.07 -60.51 -42.66
N THR A 55 2.87 -61.20 -43.49
CA THR A 55 2.95 -61.02 -44.97
C THR A 55 2.30 -62.16 -45.76
N GLY A 56 2.09 -63.28 -45.09
CA GLY A 56 1.48 -64.44 -45.71
C GLY A 56 0.76 -65.36 -44.67
N PRO A 57 0.14 -66.48 -45.13
CA PRO A 57 -0.55 -67.36 -44.25
C PRO A 57 0.36 -67.93 -43.16
N LEU A 58 1.61 -68.22 -43.51
CA LEU A 58 2.65 -68.82 -42.63
C LEU A 58 3.90 -67.95 -42.55
N GLU A 59 3.84 -66.71 -43.01
CA GLU A 59 4.98 -65.78 -43.04
C GLU A 59 4.79 -64.57 -42.17
N LEU A 60 5.77 -64.27 -41.33
CA LEU A 60 5.84 -63.09 -40.52
C LEU A 60 7.11 -62.30 -40.86
N SER A 61 6.99 -61.11 -41.42
CA SER A 61 8.13 -60.23 -41.67
C SER A 61 8.53 -59.49 -40.37
N VAL A 62 9.82 -59.47 -40.12
CA VAL A 62 10.47 -58.67 -39.08
C VAL A 62 11.29 -57.59 -39.76
N SER A 63 11.04 -56.32 -39.47
CA SER A 63 11.84 -55.20 -39.98
C SER A 63 12.24 -54.29 -38.82
N SER A 64 13.50 -53.87 -38.78
CA SER A 64 13.95 -52.83 -37.86
C SER A 64 13.74 -51.46 -38.48
N GLU A 65 13.26 -50.49 -37.73
CA GLU A 65 13.22 -49.12 -38.17
C GLU A 65 14.63 -48.49 -38.12
N GLU A 66 14.94 -47.61 -39.09
CA GLU A 66 16.17 -46.82 -39.16
C GLU A 66 17.51 -47.58 -39.17
N GLY A 67 17.52 -48.84 -39.58
CA GLY A 67 18.78 -49.60 -39.76
C GLY A 67 19.43 -50.10 -38.48
N LEU A 68 18.70 -50.07 -37.33
CA LEU A 68 19.22 -50.50 -36.03
C LEU A 68 19.55 -51.99 -35.92
N GLY A 69 18.94 -52.83 -36.77
CA GLY A 69 19.14 -54.26 -36.80
C GLY A 69 18.56 -55.01 -35.62
N VAL A 70 17.98 -56.18 -35.91
CA VAL A 70 17.49 -57.15 -34.93
C VAL A 70 18.27 -58.41 -35.08
N GLU A 71 18.43 -59.15 -34.01
CA GLU A 71 19.02 -60.52 -34.10
C GLU A 71 17.87 -61.49 -34.29
N LEU A 72 17.76 -62.06 -35.53
CA LEU A 72 16.78 -63.04 -35.88
C LEU A 72 17.45 -64.40 -35.96
N ASN A 73 17.03 -65.38 -35.14
CA ASN A 73 17.59 -66.71 -35.05
C ASN A 73 19.13 -66.69 -34.96
N GLY A 74 19.70 -65.82 -34.16
CA GLY A 74 21.16 -65.70 -33.95
C GLY A 74 21.90 -64.90 -35.04
N ARG A 75 21.21 -64.25 -36.01
CA ARG A 75 21.82 -63.48 -37.07
C ARG A 75 21.34 -62.03 -37.00
N LYS A 76 22.25 -61.08 -37.01
CA LYS A 76 21.90 -59.65 -37.08
C LYS A 76 21.45 -59.25 -38.47
N LEU A 77 20.20 -58.77 -38.58
CA LEU A 77 19.55 -58.40 -39.82
C LEU A 77 18.79 -57.09 -39.65
N THR A 78 18.60 -56.34 -40.71
CA THR A 78 17.71 -55.17 -40.70
C THR A 78 16.26 -55.55 -41.07
N SER A 79 16.11 -56.62 -41.80
CA SER A 79 14.81 -57.22 -42.11
C SER A 79 14.96 -58.69 -42.35
N GLY A 80 13.94 -59.50 -42.05
CA GLY A 80 13.91 -60.94 -42.26
C GLY A 80 12.48 -61.46 -42.25
N VAL A 81 12.30 -62.71 -42.63
CA VAL A 81 11.02 -63.40 -42.59
C VAL A 81 11.13 -64.57 -41.67
N VAL A 82 10.14 -64.74 -40.77
CA VAL A 82 10.00 -65.94 -39.91
C VAL A 82 8.90 -66.80 -40.50
N ASP A 83 9.24 -68.12 -40.69
CA ASP A 83 8.25 -69.10 -41.04
C ASP A 83 7.45 -69.49 -39.78
N LEU A 84 6.16 -69.16 -39.79
CA LEU A 84 5.27 -69.41 -38.66
C LEU A 84 5.05 -70.93 -38.41
N ALA A 85 5.32 -71.80 -39.36
CA ALA A 85 5.25 -73.23 -39.13
C ALA A 85 6.35 -73.75 -38.19
N THR A 86 7.51 -73.15 -38.22
CA THR A 86 8.65 -73.46 -37.37
C THR A 86 8.87 -72.55 -36.19
N GLY A 87 8.28 -71.36 -36.25
CA GLY A 87 8.51 -70.29 -35.30
C GLY A 87 9.88 -69.64 -35.44
N GLY A 88 10.23 -68.74 -34.51
CA GLY A 88 11.52 -68.05 -34.56
C GLY A 88 11.81 -67.27 -33.30
N GLU A 89 13.06 -66.85 -33.16
CA GLU A 89 13.51 -66.02 -32.04
C GLU A 89 14.05 -64.68 -32.53
N VAL A 90 13.51 -63.62 -32.00
CA VAL A 90 13.98 -62.19 -32.23
C VAL A 90 14.58 -61.68 -30.95
N ARG A 91 15.83 -61.25 -30.96
CA ARG A 91 16.49 -60.66 -29.82
C ARG A 91 16.75 -59.19 -30.06
N ILE A 92 16.34 -58.37 -29.09
CA ILE A 92 16.56 -56.92 -29.06
C ILE A 92 17.09 -56.56 -27.67
N GLY A 93 18.34 -56.17 -27.59
CA GLY A 93 18.99 -55.91 -26.30
C GLY A 93 18.92 -57.11 -25.34
N THR A 94 18.38 -56.87 -24.15
CA THR A 94 18.18 -57.91 -23.12
C THR A 94 16.88 -58.70 -23.28
N HIS A 95 16.08 -58.41 -24.29
CA HIS A 95 14.80 -59.08 -24.47
C HIS A 95 14.84 -60.09 -25.59
N LEU A 96 14.35 -61.27 -25.31
CA LEU A 96 14.15 -62.40 -26.25
C LEU A 96 12.65 -62.51 -26.53
N ILE A 97 12.31 -62.41 -27.79
CA ILE A 97 10.94 -62.42 -28.32
C ILE A 97 10.83 -63.75 -29.10
N ARG A 98 10.14 -64.73 -28.56
CA ARG A 98 9.91 -66.02 -29.20
C ARG A 98 8.56 -66.01 -29.92
N ILE A 99 8.59 -66.30 -31.19
CA ILE A 99 7.41 -66.50 -32.02
C ILE A 99 7.15 -68.00 -32.03
N LEU A 100 6.05 -68.40 -31.44
CA LEU A 100 5.69 -69.80 -31.31
C LEU A 100 5.14 -70.36 -32.64
N PRO A 101 5.38 -71.70 -32.94
CA PRO A 101 4.84 -72.27 -34.14
C PRO A 101 3.31 -72.22 -34.18
N VAL A 102 2.76 -71.97 -35.34
CA VAL A 102 1.33 -71.83 -35.59
C VAL A 102 0.86 -72.94 -36.52
N ALA A 103 -0.21 -73.69 -36.19
CA ALA A 103 -0.77 -74.69 -37.06
C ALA A 103 -1.44 -74.07 -38.29
N ALA A 104 -1.40 -74.76 -39.42
CA ALA A 104 -2.03 -74.27 -40.64
C ALA A 104 -3.54 -74.12 -40.45
N GLY A 105 -4.00 -72.84 -40.48
CA GLY A 105 -5.40 -72.43 -40.27
C GLY A 105 -5.70 -71.66 -39.00
N ASP A 106 -4.75 -71.51 -38.10
CA ASP A 106 -4.89 -70.71 -36.92
C ASP A 106 -4.76 -69.18 -37.26
N GLU A 107 -5.69 -68.42 -36.77
CA GLU A 107 -5.69 -67.00 -36.97
C GLU A 107 -4.90 -66.19 -35.90
N GLN A 108 -4.46 -66.88 -34.82
CA GLN A 108 -3.73 -66.27 -33.71
C GLN A 108 -2.24 -66.69 -33.74
N ILE A 109 -1.36 -65.69 -33.59
CA ILE A 109 0.08 -65.89 -33.47
C ILE A 109 0.45 -65.62 -32.00
N ALA A 110 1.00 -66.64 -31.33
CA ALA A 110 1.47 -66.48 -29.95
C ALA A 110 2.93 -66.02 -29.91
N ILE A 111 3.22 -64.99 -29.14
CA ILE A 111 4.54 -64.38 -28.97
C ILE A 111 4.88 -64.38 -27.48
N GLU A 112 5.98 -64.90 -27.08
CA GLU A 112 6.52 -64.79 -25.71
C GLU A 112 7.64 -63.75 -25.67
N VAL A 113 7.57 -62.85 -24.72
CA VAL A 113 8.60 -61.85 -24.49
C VAL A 113 9.20 -62.04 -23.11
N GLU A 114 10.49 -62.31 -23.08
CA GLU A 114 11.23 -62.60 -21.86
C GLU A 114 12.48 -61.74 -21.78
N LYS A 115 12.79 -61.26 -20.59
CA LYS A 115 14.07 -60.54 -20.34
C LYS A 115 15.14 -61.57 -19.99
N VAL A 116 16.12 -61.78 -20.89
CA VAL A 116 17.15 -62.79 -20.78
C VAL A 116 18.53 -62.16 -20.70
N GLY A 117 19.07 -62.09 -19.50
CA GLY A 117 20.45 -61.67 -19.27
C GLY A 117 20.66 -60.18 -19.29
N GLU A 118 21.86 -59.73 -18.98
CA GLU A 118 22.32 -58.37 -18.99
C GLU A 118 22.91 -58.04 -20.36
N SER A 119 22.58 -56.87 -20.92
CA SER A 119 23.16 -56.45 -22.20
C SER A 119 24.60 -55.96 -22.01
N ALA A 120 25.38 -55.98 -23.09
CA ALA A 120 26.72 -55.35 -23.10
C ALA A 120 26.65 -53.85 -22.73
N ALA A 121 25.49 -53.19 -22.95
CA ALA A 121 25.24 -51.82 -22.54
C ALA A 121 25.10 -51.69 -21.00
N ASP A 122 24.45 -52.65 -20.33
CA ASP A 122 24.36 -52.67 -18.87
C ASP A 122 25.73 -52.90 -18.21
N GLU A 123 26.58 -53.69 -18.88
CA GLU A 123 27.94 -53.97 -18.42
C GLU A 123 28.88 -52.77 -18.62
N LEU A 124 28.71 -52.00 -19.72
CA LEU A 124 29.37 -50.73 -19.97
C LEU A 124 28.91 -49.64 -18.96
N ASP A 125 27.62 -49.50 -18.72
CA ASP A 125 27.07 -48.55 -17.77
C ASP A 125 27.51 -48.83 -16.33
N ARG A 126 27.60 -50.10 -15.95
CA ARG A 126 28.19 -50.51 -14.67
C ARG A 126 29.70 -50.25 -14.60
N SER A 127 30.41 -50.44 -15.69
CA SER A 127 31.84 -50.14 -15.74
C SER A 127 32.09 -48.62 -15.67
N ASP A 128 31.26 -47.83 -16.31
CA ASP A 128 31.33 -46.38 -16.27
C ASP A 128 30.89 -45.83 -14.90
N THR A 129 29.81 -46.36 -14.30
CA THR A 129 29.42 -46.04 -12.91
C THR A 129 30.50 -46.44 -11.91
N ARG A 130 31.25 -47.48 -12.13
CA ARG A 130 32.41 -47.86 -11.31
C ARG A 130 33.60 -46.94 -11.54
N ARG A 131 33.88 -46.51 -12.79
CA ARG A 131 34.96 -45.56 -13.12
C ARG A 131 34.72 -44.16 -12.54
N PHE A 132 33.47 -43.71 -12.54
CA PHE A 132 33.06 -42.43 -11.95
C PHE A 132 32.63 -42.53 -10.48
N SER A 133 32.77 -43.72 -9.87
CA SER A 133 32.47 -43.89 -8.44
C SER A 133 33.59 -43.32 -7.59
N LEU A 134 33.24 -42.40 -6.70
CA LEU A 134 34.15 -41.81 -5.70
C LEU A 134 34.51 -42.77 -4.57
N ASN A 135 34.04 -44.05 -4.60
CA ASN A 135 34.27 -45.05 -3.55
C ASN A 135 35.74 -45.41 -3.34
N ALA A 136 36.62 -45.21 -4.33
CA ALA A 136 38.07 -45.43 -4.21
C ALA A 136 38.83 -44.21 -3.70
N VAL A 137 38.23 -43.02 -3.76
CA VAL A 137 38.87 -41.73 -3.42
C VAL A 137 38.34 -41.19 -2.09
N LEU A 138 37.07 -41.43 -1.78
CA LEU A 138 36.42 -40.96 -0.57
C LEU A 138 36.30 -42.05 0.49
N PRO A 139 36.42 -41.70 1.78
CA PRO A 139 36.14 -42.60 2.89
C PRO A 139 34.69 -43.08 2.83
N GLY A 140 34.39 -44.24 3.46
CA GLY A 140 33.08 -44.89 3.38
C GLY A 140 31.89 -43.96 3.48
N LYS A 141 30.79 -44.25 2.78
CA LYS A 141 29.59 -43.42 2.59
C LYS A 141 29.11 -42.67 3.86
N ARG A 142 29.18 -43.33 5.04
CA ARG A 142 28.79 -42.71 6.31
C ARG A 142 29.76 -41.60 6.74
N ILE A 143 31.06 -41.82 6.64
CA ILE A 143 32.09 -40.83 7.02
C ILE A 143 32.01 -39.62 6.08
N THR A 144 31.86 -39.88 4.77
CA THR A 144 31.71 -38.80 3.79
C THR A 144 30.44 -37.96 4.05
N ALA A 145 29.33 -38.63 4.37
CA ALA A 145 28.07 -37.92 4.70
C ALA A 145 28.23 -37.06 5.97
N TYR A 146 28.83 -37.60 7.03
CA TYR A 146 29.09 -36.82 8.24
C TYR A 146 30.08 -35.67 8.03
N ALA A 147 31.13 -35.91 7.24
CA ALA A 147 32.07 -34.85 6.88
C ALA A 147 31.42 -33.74 6.06
N LEU A 148 30.53 -34.07 5.12
CA LEU A 148 29.76 -33.10 4.34
C LEU A 148 28.77 -32.33 5.22
N ILE A 149 28.05 -33.00 6.13
CA ILE A 149 27.16 -32.35 7.09
C ILE A 149 27.96 -31.39 7.98
N ALA A 150 29.11 -31.86 8.52
CA ALA A 150 29.97 -31.01 9.34
C ALA A 150 30.48 -29.77 8.55
N LEU A 151 30.86 -29.95 7.29
CA LEU A 151 31.28 -28.88 6.41
C LEU A 151 30.16 -27.88 6.16
N VAL A 152 28.95 -28.38 5.84
CA VAL A 152 27.77 -27.53 5.62
C VAL A 152 27.45 -26.74 6.89
N LEU A 153 27.44 -27.38 8.05
CA LEU A 153 27.22 -26.71 9.34
C LEU A 153 28.32 -25.70 9.65
N ALA A 154 29.56 -26.01 9.35
CA ALA A 154 30.67 -25.06 9.55
C ALA A 154 30.53 -23.82 8.65
N VAL A 155 30.21 -24.01 7.37
CA VAL A 155 30.13 -22.92 6.38
C VAL A 155 28.83 -22.10 6.51
N PHE A 156 27.69 -22.76 6.70
CA PHE A 156 26.38 -22.09 6.65
C PHE A 156 25.81 -21.76 8.05
N LEU A 157 26.40 -22.27 9.11
CA LEU A 157 25.96 -21.99 10.47
C LEU A 157 27.08 -21.39 11.32
N ALA A 158 28.20 -22.13 11.55
CA ALA A 158 29.22 -21.69 12.48
C ALA A 158 29.96 -20.42 12.01
N TRP A 159 30.33 -20.34 10.74
CA TRP A 159 30.99 -19.16 10.17
C TRP A 159 30.09 -17.93 10.16
N PRO A 160 28.84 -17.94 9.68
CA PRO A 160 27.94 -16.80 9.80
C PRO A 160 27.71 -16.35 11.26
N VAL A 161 27.51 -17.29 12.21
CA VAL A 161 27.36 -16.95 13.65
C VAL A 161 28.59 -16.25 14.19
N TRP A 162 29.79 -16.75 13.81
CA TRP A 162 31.04 -16.11 14.22
C TRP A 162 31.19 -14.68 13.69
N ILE A 163 30.87 -14.46 12.40
CA ILE A 163 30.87 -13.14 11.77
C ILE A 163 29.84 -12.22 12.42
N TYR A 164 28.62 -12.72 12.66
CA TYR A 164 27.57 -11.98 13.34
C TYR A 164 28.00 -11.51 14.74
N ASN A 165 28.61 -12.39 15.52
CA ASN A 165 29.11 -12.02 16.86
C ASN A 165 30.25 -10.98 16.78
N GLN A 166 31.16 -11.09 15.80
CA GLN A 166 32.20 -10.08 15.61
C GLN A 166 31.61 -8.70 15.25
N ARG A 167 30.55 -8.65 14.45
CA ARG A 167 29.86 -7.39 14.15
C ARG A 167 29.19 -6.79 15.38
N GLN A 168 28.61 -7.58 16.25
CA GLN A 168 28.04 -7.10 17.51
C GLN A 168 29.07 -6.43 18.42
N GLU A 169 30.31 -6.89 18.39
CA GLU A 169 31.42 -6.29 19.11
C GLU A 169 31.98 -5.02 18.44
N ARG A 170 31.27 -4.48 17.42
CA ARG A 170 31.64 -3.29 16.61
C ARG A 170 33.01 -3.41 15.92
N GLN A 171 33.49 -4.61 15.68
CA GLN A 171 34.66 -4.84 14.89
C GLN A 171 34.33 -4.74 13.40
N GLN A 172 35.12 -3.97 12.66
CA GLN A 172 35.04 -3.98 11.21
C GLN A 172 35.51 -5.34 10.70
N VAL A 173 34.59 -6.14 10.17
CA VAL A 173 34.91 -7.44 9.57
C VAL A 173 35.43 -7.18 8.16
N ALA A 174 36.72 -7.33 7.97
CA ALA A 174 37.34 -7.28 6.65
C ALA A 174 37.09 -8.60 5.92
N GLY A 175 36.56 -8.56 4.71
CA GLY A 175 36.37 -9.72 3.86
C GLY A 175 34.90 -10.10 3.61
N PHE A 176 34.66 -11.36 3.26
CA PHE A 176 33.35 -11.86 2.93
C PHE A 176 32.44 -11.94 4.17
N ALA A 177 31.32 -11.25 4.10
CA ALA A 177 30.32 -11.23 5.16
C ALA A 177 29.44 -12.49 5.10
N ALA A 178 29.88 -13.57 5.75
CA ALA A 178 29.20 -14.87 5.70
C ALA A 178 27.77 -14.83 6.31
N ASP A 179 27.50 -13.90 7.23
CA ASP A 179 26.17 -13.67 7.81
C ASP A 179 25.15 -13.16 6.79
N ARG A 180 25.59 -12.54 5.67
CA ARG A 180 24.72 -12.17 4.55
C ARG A 180 24.10 -13.37 3.82
N MET A 181 24.64 -14.58 3.98
CA MET A 181 24.02 -15.77 3.41
C MET A 181 22.65 -16.13 4.03
N TRP A 182 22.34 -15.54 5.17
CA TRP A 182 21.04 -15.72 5.85
C TRP A 182 19.99 -14.67 5.47
N ILE A 183 20.37 -13.65 4.70
CA ILE A 183 19.44 -12.62 4.26
C ILE A 183 18.53 -13.20 3.19
N SER A 184 17.22 -13.20 3.46
CA SER A 184 16.19 -13.66 2.51
C SER A 184 15.91 -12.64 1.40
N GLY A 185 16.23 -11.37 1.63
CA GLY A 185 16.03 -10.27 0.68
C GLY A 185 16.54 -8.94 1.23
N HIS A 186 16.47 -7.90 0.43
CA HIS A 186 16.83 -6.55 0.84
C HIS A 186 15.82 -5.99 1.84
N LEU A 187 16.29 -5.05 2.67
CA LEU A 187 15.41 -4.28 3.54
C LEU A 187 14.47 -3.39 2.72
N SER A 188 13.37 -2.97 3.34
CA SER A 188 12.48 -1.97 2.78
C SER A 188 13.24 -0.67 2.49
N GLN A 189 12.77 0.11 1.52
CA GLN A 189 13.43 1.34 1.09
C GLN A 189 13.69 2.33 2.24
N VAL A 190 12.85 2.32 3.27
CA VAL A 190 13.00 3.20 4.45
C VAL A 190 14.13 2.76 5.38
N HIS A 191 14.45 1.47 5.41
CA HIS A 191 15.51 0.89 6.21
C HIS A 191 16.77 0.54 5.40
N ALA A 192 16.83 0.92 4.11
CA ALA A 192 17.96 0.62 3.24
C ALA A 192 19.33 1.10 3.80
N SER A 193 19.34 2.15 4.63
CA SER A 193 20.55 2.62 5.31
C SER A 193 21.06 1.67 6.40
N LEU A 194 20.23 0.71 6.85
CA LEU A 194 20.56 -0.28 7.87
C LEU A 194 20.92 -1.65 7.27
N GLU A 195 21.01 -1.76 5.95
CA GLU A 195 21.26 -3.02 5.22
C GLU A 195 22.50 -3.77 5.72
N ASP A 196 23.51 -3.04 6.15
CA ASP A 196 24.76 -3.59 6.65
C ASP A 196 24.83 -3.67 8.19
N ASP A 197 23.82 -3.18 8.90
CA ASP A 197 23.76 -3.20 10.36
C ASP A 197 22.66 -4.14 10.86
N CYS A 198 22.94 -5.43 10.80
CA CYS A 198 22.01 -6.47 11.28
C CYS A 198 21.68 -6.30 12.77
N SER A 199 22.62 -5.76 13.56
CA SER A 199 22.49 -5.59 15.01
C SER A 199 21.50 -4.50 15.42
N ALA A 200 21.15 -3.58 14.51
CA ALA A 200 20.11 -2.58 14.75
C ALA A 200 18.74 -3.23 15.06
N CYS A 201 18.46 -4.39 14.45
CA CYS A 201 17.21 -5.13 14.63
C CYS A 201 17.42 -6.46 15.37
N HIS A 202 18.45 -7.24 14.99
CA HIS A 202 18.76 -8.56 15.53
C HIS A 202 19.74 -8.45 16.71
N VAL A 203 19.21 -8.35 17.93
CA VAL A 203 20.04 -8.22 19.15
C VAL A 203 20.77 -9.52 19.49
N ARG A 204 20.17 -10.67 19.15
CA ARG A 204 20.76 -11.99 19.35
C ARG A 204 20.54 -12.88 18.14
N ALA A 205 21.54 -13.69 17.82
CA ALA A 205 21.41 -14.69 16.76
C ALA A 205 20.27 -15.67 17.07
N PHE A 206 19.46 -15.99 16.06
CA PHE A 206 18.33 -16.94 16.15
C PHE A 206 17.18 -16.53 17.08
N GLU A 207 17.20 -15.32 17.65
CA GLU A 207 16.01 -14.76 18.29
C GLU A 207 15.20 -13.92 17.28
N PRO A 208 13.87 -13.99 17.32
CA PRO A 208 13.03 -13.07 16.56
C PRO A 208 13.33 -11.62 16.99
N VAL A 209 13.25 -10.69 16.04
CA VAL A 209 13.39 -9.26 16.31
C VAL A 209 12.40 -8.85 17.40
N ARG A 210 12.88 -8.13 18.40
CA ARG A 210 12.07 -7.64 19.52
C ARG A 210 11.49 -6.28 19.21
N ASP A 211 10.29 -6.00 19.71
CA ASP A 211 9.65 -4.68 19.56
C ASP A 211 10.52 -3.54 20.11
N SER A 212 11.37 -3.83 21.12
CA SER A 212 12.31 -2.85 21.66
C SER A 212 13.35 -2.38 20.63
N SER A 213 13.72 -3.21 19.66
CA SER A 213 14.62 -2.80 18.58
C SER A 213 13.94 -1.78 17.66
N CYS A 214 12.65 -1.97 17.39
CA CYS A 214 11.86 -1.03 16.58
C CYS A 214 11.64 0.30 17.33
N THR A 215 11.22 0.21 18.60
CA THR A 215 10.90 1.40 19.41
C THR A 215 12.13 2.20 19.85
N ALA A 216 13.33 1.65 19.72
CA ALA A 216 14.56 2.41 19.91
C ALA A 216 14.71 3.59 18.92
N CYS A 217 14.23 3.43 17.70
CA CYS A 217 14.20 4.47 16.68
C CYS A 217 12.81 5.08 16.50
N HIS A 218 11.76 4.26 16.57
CA HIS A 218 10.36 4.67 16.43
C HIS A 218 9.74 5.03 17.79
N THR A 219 10.22 6.11 18.38
CA THR A 219 9.86 6.53 19.77
C THR A 219 8.42 7.03 19.91
N ASN A 220 7.78 7.46 18.82
CA ASN A 220 6.45 8.09 18.82
C ASN A 220 5.35 7.15 18.30
N ILE A 221 5.60 5.87 18.22
CA ILE A 221 4.58 4.90 17.84
C ILE A 221 3.70 4.61 19.06
N HIS A 222 2.43 5.01 18.93
CA HIS A 222 1.43 4.76 19.96
C HIS A 222 0.65 3.49 19.67
N ASN A 223 0.13 2.92 20.76
CA ASN A 223 -0.78 1.79 20.66
C ASN A 223 -2.05 2.20 19.90
N HIS A 224 -2.56 1.32 19.07
CA HIS A 224 -3.80 1.49 18.32
C HIS A 224 -5.02 1.86 19.20
N GLY A 225 -5.18 1.25 20.35
CA GLY A 225 -6.35 1.45 21.21
C GLY A 225 -6.10 2.27 22.47
N ASP A 226 -4.85 2.41 22.88
CA ASP A 226 -4.48 3.11 24.12
C ASP A 226 -3.06 3.66 23.99
N THR A 227 -2.96 4.96 23.80
CA THR A 227 -1.69 5.66 23.63
C THR A 227 -0.78 5.62 24.86
N SER A 228 -1.33 5.24 26.01
CA SER A 228 -0.59 5.11 27.27
C SER A 228 0.09 3.74 27.45
N ARG A 229 -0.16 2.78 26.53
CA ARG A 229 0.32 1.39 26.66
C ARG A 229 1.09 0.91 25.44
N PRO A 230 2.08 0.03 25.64
CA PRO A 230 2.77 -0.61 24.51
C PRO A 230 1.81 -1.44 23.64
N PRO A 231 2.00 -1.49 22.31
CA PRO A 231 1.13 -2.22 21.38
C PRO A 231 0.90 -3.69 21.76
N ALA A 232 1.93 -4.38 22.21
CA ALA A 232 1.87 -5.79 22.59
C ALA A 232 0.98 -6.08 23.82
N GLU A 233 0.81 -5.14 24.73
CA GLU A 233 -0.02 -5.35 25.93
C GLU A 233 -1.52 -5.25 25.60
N ALA A 234 -1.90 -4.33 24.73
CA ALA A 234 -3.30 -4.21 24.30
C ALA A 234 -3.72 -5.41 23.45
N ALA A 235 -2.87 -5.88 22.54
CA ALA A 235 -3.13 -7.07 21.75
C ALA A 235 -3.29 -8.32 22.63
N ARG A 236 -2.47 -8.46 23.69
CA ARG A 236 -2.62 -9.56 24.69
C ARG A 236 -3.94 -9.49 25.44
N ARG A 237 -4.33 -8.31 25.91
CA ARG A 237 -5.63 -8.14 26.60
C ARG A 237 -6.79 -8.51 25.69
N LEU A 238 -6.74 -8.05 24.45
CA LEU A 238 -7.78 -8.31 23.47
C LEU A 238 -7.84 -9.79 23.08
N ALA A 239 -6.70 -10.45 22.88
CA ALA A 239 -6.63 -11.90 22.62
C ALA A 239 -7.20 -12.72 23.79
N ARG A 240 -6.95 -12.31 25.03
CA ARG A 240 -7.49 -12.96 26.24
C ARG A 240 -8.98 -12.70 26.47
N SER A 241 -9.51 -11.58 25.98
CA SER A 241 -10.91 -11.20 26.15
C SER A 241 -11.86 -11.87 25.15
N GLN A 242 -11.36 -12.70 24.21
CA GLN A 242 -12.21 -13.44 23.26
C GLN A 242 -13.09 -14.46 23.99
N PRO A 243 -14.41 -14.33 23.95
CA PRO A 243 -15.32 -15.17 24.74
C PRO A 243 -15.34 -16.64 24.28
N ASN A 244 -14.90 -16.94 23.06
CA ASN A 244 -14.98 -18.25 22.42
C ASN A 244 -13.62 -18.90 22.12
N LEU A 245 -12.58 -18.60 22.90
CA LEU A 245 -11.30 -19.29 22.74
C LEU A 245 -11.48 -20.77 23.07
N THR A 246 -11.26 -21.62 22.08
CA THR A 246 -11.20 -23.08 22.29
C THR A 246 -10.05 -23.43 23.23
N GLY A 247 -10.15 -24.57 23.93
CA GLY A 247 -9.06 -25.03 24.82
C GLY A 247 -7.70 -25.12 24.09
N PHE A 248 -7.72 -25.52 22.83
CA PHE A 248 -6.52 -25.57 21.98
C PHE A 248 -5.94 -24.17 21.69
N ALA A 249 -6.77 -23.18 21.39
CA ALA A 249 -6.31 -21.81 21.17
C ALA A 249 -5.73 -21.17 22.47
N ARG A 250 -6.29 -21.47 23.63
CA ARG A 250 -5.70 -21.06 24.93
C ARG A 250 -4.35 -21.71 25.19
N PHE A 251 -4.21 -23.01 24.85
CA PHE A 251 -2.93 -23.71 24.93
C PHE A 251 -1.90 -23.09 23.98
N GLN A 252 -2.26 -22.83 22.73
CA GLN A 252 -1.37 -22.16 21.78
C GLN A 252 -0.92 -20.78 22.26
N LEU A 253 -1.82 -19.97 22.84
CA LEU A 253 -1.47 -18.68 23.44
C LEU A 253 -0.51 -18.83 24.60
N ALA A 254 -0.75 -19.80 25.50
CA ALA A 254 0.13 -20.06 26.63
C ALA A 254 1.52 -20.53 26.21
N VAL A 255 1.60 -21.38 25.18
CA VAL A 255 2.88 -21.82 24.57
C VAL A 255 3.58 -20.61 23.93
N ALA A 256 2.87 -19.81 23.13
CA ALA A 256 3.42 -18.61 22.50
C ALA A 256 3.95 -17.61 23.54
N GLU A 257 3.22 -17.39 24.64
CA GLU A 257 3.66 -16.55 25.75
C GLU A 257 4.92 -17.09 26.44
N THR A 258 4.99 -18.40 26.63
CA THR A 258 6.16 -19.05 27.28
C THR A 258 7.42 -18.92 26.45
N PHE A 259 7.30 -18.96 25.12
CA PHE A 259 8.42 -18.78 24.17
C PHE A 259 8.62 -17.34 23.73
N GLY A 260 7.96 -16.36 24.36
CA GLY A 260 8.08 -14.93 24.02
C GLY A 260 7.43 -14.52 22.70
N HIS A 261 6.61 -15.38 22.11
CA HIS A 261 5.84 -15.12 20.89
C HIS A 261 4.47 -14.52 21.25
N ASN A 262 4.46 -13.34 21.82
CA ASN A 262 3.20 -12.65 22.13
C ASN A 262 2.55 -12.16 20.83
N PRO A 263 1.22 -12.35 20.65
CA PRO A 263 0.52 -11.78 19.51
C PRO A 263 0.57 -10.24 19.55
N GLY A 264 0.64 -9.63 18.37
CA GLY A 264 0.68 -8.17 18.21
C GLY A 264 2.06 -7.55 18.33
N ARG A 265 3.12 -8.33 18.10
CA ARG A 265 4.47 -7.79 17.90
C ARG A 265 4.55 -6.98 16.61
N CYS A 266 5.49 -6.05 16.57
CA CYS A 266 5.75 -5.27 15.36
C CYS A 266 5.95 -6.17 14.13
N VAL A 267 6.73 -7.24 14.28
CA VAL A 267 7.06 -8.20 13.21
C VAL A 267 5.88 -9.07 12.74
N ASP A 268 4.78 -9.10 13.47
CA ASP A 268 3.58 -9.86 13.04
C ASP A 268 2.84 -9.16 11.90
N CYS A 269 3.10 -7.86 11.72
CA CYS A 269 2.52 -7.03 10.66
C CYS A 269 3.59 -6.42 9.75
N HIS A 270 4.75 -6.08 10.33
CA HIS A 270 5.87 -5.44 9.63
C HIS A 270 6.94 -6.46 9.32
N THR A 271 6.98 -6.93 8.06
CA THR A 271 7.99 -7.86 7.57
C THR A 271 9.06 -7.09 6.81
N GLU A 272 10.31 -7.36 7.14
CA GLU A 272 11.47 -6.86 6.41
C GLU A 272 12.10 -7.99 5.60
N HIS A 273 13.08 -7.69 4.78
CA HIS A 273 13.75 -8.63 3.88
C HIS A 273 12.90 -9.18 2.72
N GLU A 274 11.80 -8.50 2.40
CA GLU A 274 10.96 -8.82 1.24
C GLU A 274 11.29 -7.98 -0.02
N GLY A 275 12.37 -7.21 0.04
CA GLY A 275 12.83 -6.33 -1.03
C GLY A 275 12.44 -4.86 -0.82
N ALA A 276 12.89 -3.99 -1.72
CA ALA A 276 12.71 -2.54 -1.66
C ALA A 276 11.25 -2.08 -1.88
N GLN A 277 10.28 -2.96 -1.77
CA GLN A 277 8.86 -2.65 -1.96
C GLN A 277 8.23 -2.05 -0.70
N GLU A 278 7.08 -1.41 -0.88
CA GLU A 278 6.23 -1.03 0.24
C GLU A 278 5.70 -2.29 0.94
N MET A 279 5.55 -2.20 2.26
CA MET A 279 4.97 -3.30 3.04
C MET A 279 3.62 -3.76 2.50
N PRO A 280 3.35 -5.07 2.45
CA PRO A 280 2.05 -5.58 2.03
C PRO A 280 0.96 -5.07 2.97
N ARG A 281 -0.18 -4.73 2.39
CA ARG A 281 -1.33 -4.25 3.16
C ARG A 281 -1.91 -5.39 4.00
N THR A 282 -2.15 -5.10 5.27
CA THR A 282 -2.75 -6.05 6.21
C THR A 282 -4.17 -6.44 5.78
N ALA A 283 -4.48 -7.74 5.81
CA ALA A 283 -5.80 -8.25 5.47
C ALA A 283 -6.89 -7.70 6.41
N GLN A 284 -8.10 -7.47 5.89
CA GLN A 284 -9.24 -6.95 6.65
C GLN A 284 -9.54 -7.78 7.90
N ARG A 285 -9.39 -9.11 7.80
CA ARG A 285 -9.66 -10.04 8.91
C ARG A 285 -8.85 -9.70 10.15
N PHE A 286 -7.60 -9.28 10.00
CA PHE A 286 -6.76 -8.86 11.13
C PHE A 286 -7.44 -7.77 11.97
N CYS A 287 -8.08 -6.81 11.34
CA CYS A 287 -8.79 -5.73 12.01
C CYS A 287 -10.17 -6.17 12.51
N SER A 288 -10.94 -6.85 11.64
CA SER A 288 -12.33 -7.23 11.95
C SER A 288 -12.45 -8.28 13.04
N ASP A 289 -11.43 -9.11 13.28
CA ASP A 289 -11.42 -10.08 14.40
C ASP A 289 -11.62 -9.39 15.78
N CYS A 290 -11.23 -8.12 15.87
CA CYS A 290 -11.43 -7.31 17.07
C CYS A 290 -12.60 -6.32 16.91
N HIS A 291 -12.67 -5.63 15.75
CA HIS A 291 -13.61 -4.54 15.56
C HIS A 291 -15.05 -4.99 15.25
N ALA A 292 -15.29 -6.24 14.87
CA ALA A 292 -16.63 -6.73 14.60
C ALA A 292 -17.55 -6.70 15.84
N ASP A 293 -16.98 -6.96 17.01
CA ASP A 293 -17.71 -7.04 18.28
C ASP A 293 -17.09 -6.13 19.35
N LEU A 294 -16.50 -5.01 18.93
CA LEU A 294 -15.71 -4.13 19.81
C LEU A 294 -16.52 -3.60 20.98
N ASN A 295 -17.78 -3.19 20.76
CA ASN A 295 -18.66 -2.66 21.80
C ASN A 295 -19.01 -3.71 22.87
N ALA A 296 -19.09 -4.98 22.50
CA ALA A 296 -19.31 -6.06 23.45
C ALA A 296 -18.06 -6.37 24.29
N ARG A 297 -16.87 -6.20 23.70
CA ARG A 297 -15.58 -6.45 24.37
C ARG A 297 -15.11 -5.28 25.23
N LEU A 298 -15.43 -4.07 24.80
CA LEU A 298 -15.06 -2.81 25.45
C LEU A 298 -16.31 -1.91 25.54
N PRO A 299 -17.20 -2.14 26.52
CA PRO A 299 -18.47 -1.41 26.62
C PRO A 299 -18.29 0.11 26.81
N ASP A 300 -17.15 0.53 27.35
CA ASP A 300 -16.83 1.96 27.56
C ASP A 300 -16.30 2.66 26.31
N THR A 301 -16.17 1.95 25.18
CA THR A 301 -15.69 2.57 23.94
C THR A 301 -16.80 3.35 23.24
N HIS A 302 -16.43 4.49 22.67
CA HIS A 302 -17.30 5.28 21.77
C HIS A 302 -17.12 4.92 20.29
N ILE A 303 -16.33 3.88 19.98
CA ILE A 303 -16.05 3.41 18.62
C ILE A 303 -17.12 2.39 18.26
N GLY A 304 -17.78 2.57 17.12
CA GLY A 304 -18.76 1.61 16.61
C GLY A 304 -18.11 0.30 16.14
N ASN A 305 -18.89 -0.77 16.13
CA ASN A 305 -18.46 -2.02 15.51
C ASN A 305 -18.25 -1.83 14.02
N ALA A 306 -17.21 -2.48 13.45
CA ALA A 306 -16.87 -2.42 12.05
C ALA A 306 -16.42 -3.80 11.55
N ILE A 307 -17.15 -4.38 10.61
CA ILE A 307 -16.86 -5.72 10.07
C ILE A 307 -16.18 -5.63 8.71
N SER A 308 -16.66 -4.74 7.85
CA SER A 308 -16.13 -4.55 6.51
C SER A 308 -16.51 -3.19 5.96
N PHE A 309 -15.85 -2.78 4.89
CA PHE A 309 -16.21 -1.56 4.17
C PHE A 309 -17.40 -1.75 3.21
N GLY A 310 -17.84 -2.98 2.95
CA GLY A 310 -18.95 -3.28 2.01
C GLY A 310 -20.30 -2.73 2.45
N ARG A 311 -21.20 -2.55 1.49
CA ARG A 311 -22.57 -2.06 1.75
C ARG A 311 -23.45 -3.02 2.56
N LYS A 312 -23.13 -4.32 2.52
CA LYS A 312 -23.91 -5.36 3.22
C LYS A 312 -23.11 -5.85 4.42
N ALA A 313 -23.69 -5.67 5.57
CA ALA A 313 -23.22 -6.37 6.75
C ALA A 313 -23.44 -7.88 6.58
N PRO A 314 -22.51 -8.72 7.09
CA PRO A 314 -22.67 -10.18 7.05
C PRO A 314 -23.87 -10.69 7.85
N ARG A 315 -24.36 -9.89 8.80
CA ARG A 315 -25.53 -10.18 9.64
C ARG A 315 -26.47 -8.97 9.65
N ALA A 316 -27.77 -9.20 9.79
CA ALA A 316 -28.79 -8.16 9.74
C ALA A 316 -28.71 -7.13 10.89
N ASP A 317 -28.05 -7.49 12.00
CA ASP A 317 -27.90 -6.71 13.22
C ASP A 317 -26.52 -6.04 13.36
N SER A 318 -25.65 -6.16 12.34
CA SER A 318 -24.30 -5.60 12.36
C SER A 318 -24.12 -4.52 11.29
N GLU A 319 -23.60 -3.36 11.68
CA GLU A 319 -23.17 -2.33 10.74
C GLU A 319 -21.88 -2.77 10.04
N ALA A 320 -21.83 -2.65 8.72
CA ALA A 320 -20.61 -2.97 7.96
C ALA A 320 -19.47 -2.02 8.35
N HIS A 321 -19.76 -0.72 8.35
CA HIS A 321 -18.83 0.33 8.77
C HIS A 321 -19.64 1.48 9.40
N PRO A 322 -19.25 1.99 10.56
CA PRO A 322 -19.94 3.09 11.22
C PRO A 322 -19.84 4.39 10.42
N GLU A 323 -20.77 5.32 10.68
CA GLU A 323 -20.74 6.67 10.12
C GLU A 323 -19.40 7.38 10.42
N PHE A 324 -18.91 8.16 9.46
CA PHE A 324 -17.72 8.96 9.66
C PHE A 324 -17.92 10.00 10.76
N ARG A 325 -16.90 10.18 11.57
CA ARG A 325 -16.88 11.18 12.64
C ARG A 325 -15.70 12.12 12.44
N PRO A 326 -15.85 13.11 11.55
CA PRO A 326 -14.79 14.08 11.29
C PRO A 326 -14.47 14.91 12.55
N LEU A 327 -13.22 15.36 12.63
CA LEU A 327 -12.79 16.39 13.56
C LEU A 327 -13.30 17.72 13.01
N VAL A 328 -14.10 18.43 13.76
CA VAL A 328 -14.61 19.75 13.40
C VAL A 328 -14.44 20.70 14.58
N LEU A 329 -14.45 21.99 14.30
CA LEU A 329 -14.49 23.00 15.33
C LEU A 329 -15.90 23.06 15.91
N ILE A 330 -16.04 22.64 17.18
CA ILE A 330 -17.33 22.60 17.87
C ILE A 330 -17.64 23.89 18.62
N ASN A 331 -16.64 24.56 19.16
CA ASN A 331 -16.82 25.76 19.95
C ASN A 331 -15.53 26.62 20.01
N TRP A 332 -15.67 27.83 20.50
CA TRP A 332 -14.59 28.77 20.82
C TRP A 332 -14.57 29.05 22.34
N SER A 333 -13.42 28.91 22.97
CA SER A 333 -13.17 29.36 24.33
C SER A 333 -12.27 30.60 24.27
N GLY A 334 -12.88 31.79 24.25
CA GLY A 334 -12.17 33.01 23.92
C GLY A 334 -11.67 32.99 22.48
N GLU A 335 -10.36 33.04 22.27
CA GLU A 335 -9.71 32.93 20.96
C GLU A 335 -9.19 31.51 20.64
N THR A 336 -9.39 30.55 21.56
CA THR A 336 -8.93 29.18 21.38
C THR A 336 -10.02 28.32 20.75
N ALA A 337 -9.71 27.70 19.61
CA ALA A 337 -10.59 26.78 18.92
C ALA A 337 -10.68 25.44 19.68
N GLN A 338 -11.89 24.98 19.94
CA GLN A 338 -12.16 23.67 20.52
C GLN A 338 -12.59 22.71 19.43
N MET A 339 -11.73 21.74 19.14
CA MET A 339 -11.98 20.70 18.13
C MET A 339 -12.62 19.48 18.79
N GLY A 340 -13.57 18.84 18.09
CA GLY A 340 -14.21 17.62 18.55
C GLY A 340 -14.68 16.75 17.40
N ARG A 341 -14.80 15.44 17.67
CA ARG A 341 -15.29 14.46 16.70
C ARG A 341 -16.80 14.30 16.82
N VAL A 342 -17.52 14.63 15.79
CA VAL A 342 -18.98 14.51 15.72
C VAL A 342 -19.42 13.65 14.55
N PRO A 343 -20.55 12.95 14.61
CA PRO A 343 -21.11 12.24 13.46
C PRO A 343 -21.28 13.18 12.27
N LEU A 344 -20.90 12.74 11.07
CA LEU A 344 -20.92 13.57 9.86
C LEU A 344 -22.32 14.13 9.58
N SER A 345 -23.37 13.37 9.87
CA SER A 345 -24.78 13.79 9.75
C SER A 345 -25.13 15.00 10.63
N ARG A 346 -24.35 15.30 11.67
CA ARG A 346 -24.53 16.44 12.58
C ARG A 346 -23.37 17.43 12.54
N ALA A 347 -22.38 17.19 11.71
CA ALA A 347 -21.18 18.00 11.66
C ALA A 347 -21.44 19.31 10.93
N ALA A 348 -20.94 20.42 11.48
CA ALA A 348 -20.93 21.73 10.87
C ALA A 348 -19.57 22.38 11.11
N GLU A 349 -19.12 23.20 10.17
CA GLU A 349 -17.86 23.93 10.28
C GLU A 349 -18.09 25.32 10.87
N ASN A 350 -17.58 25.58 12.07
CA ASN A 350 -17.75 26.84 12.79
C ASN A 350 -16.47 27.71 12.73
N SER A 351 -15.80 27.72 11.59
CA SER A 351 -14.49 28.36 11.38
C SER A 351 -14.46 29.87 11.54
N ASN A 352 -15.60 30.52 11.63
CA ASN A 352 -15.79 32.00 11.56
C ASN A 352 -15.46 32.61 10.18
N LEU A 353 -15.16 31.82 9.16
CA LEU A 353 -14.98 32.31 7.80
C LEU A 353 -16.33 32.34 7.07
N LYS A 354 -16.58 33.38 6.29
CA LYS A 354 -17.72 33.47 5.37
C LYS A 354 -17.21 33.19 3.97
N PHE A 355 -17.53 32.04 3.43
CA PHE A 355 -17.11 31.67 2.08
C PHE A 355 -18.18 30.88 1.35
N PRO A 356 -18.80 31.42 0.28
CA PRO A 356 -19.79 30.71 -0.52
C PRO A 356 -19.12 30.04 -1.75
N HIS A 357 -18.81 28.75 -1.69
CA HIS A 357 -18.26 28.00 -2.84
C HIS A 357 -19.17 28.12 -4.08
N ALA A 358 -20.48 28.00 -3.90
CA ALA A 358 -21.44 28.05 -5.01
C ALA A 358 -21.37 29.39 -5.79
N LEU A 359 -21.10 30.51 -5.12
CA LEU A 359 -20.91 31.81 -5.76
C LEU A 359 -19.65 31.83 -6.60
N HIS A 360 -18.54 31.32 -6.07
CA HIS A 360 -17.22 31.35 -6.72
C HIS A 360 -17.13 30.37 -7.89
N LEU A 361 -17.79 29.22 -7.81
CA LEU A 361 -17.83 28.21 -8.86
C LEU A 361 -18.89 28.48 -9.94
N ASN A 362 -19.66 29.57 -9.80
CA ASN A 362 -20.71 29.90 -10.76
C ASN A 362 -20.11 30.32 -12.11
N GLN A 363 -20.53 29.65 -13.18
CA GLN A 363 -20.06 29.91 -14.55
C GLN A 363 -20.68 31.16 -15.18
N VAL A 364 -21.69 31.74 -14.54
CA VAL A 364 -22.35 33.00 -14.93
C VAL A 364 -22.38 33.94 -13.75
N GLY A 365 -22.31 35.24 -13.99
CA GLY A 365 -22.32 36.24 -12.93
C GLY A 365 -21.02 37.00 -12.74
N GLY A 366 -20.87 37.65 -11.59
CA GLY A 366 -19.74 38.60 -11.33
C GLY A 366 -18.38 37.90 -11.30
N VAL A 367 -18.26 36.73 -10.66
CA VAL A 367 -17.01 35.98 -10.60
C VAL A 367 -16.61 35.53 -12.00
N ALA A 368 -17.52 34.95 -12.79
CA ALA A 368 -17.25 34.54 -14.17
C ALA A 368 -16.85 35.72 -15.07
N GLN A 369 -17.39 36.91 -14.82
CA GLN A 369 -16.98 38.13 -15.54
C GLN A 369 -15.58 38.56 -15.12
N MET A 370 -15.23 38.44 -13.85
CA MET A 370 -13.92 38.81 -13.33
C MET A 370 -12.83 37.85 -13.86
N THR A 371 -13.07 36.54 -13.86
CA THR A 371 -12.12 35.57 -14.43
C THR A 371 -11.81 35.84 -15.91
N ARG A 372 -12.84 36.24 -16.70
CA ARG A 372 -12.62 36.65 -18.10
C ARG A 372 -11.78 37.92 -18.22
N ARG A 373 -11.96 38.90 -17.31
CA ARG A 373 -11.16 40.12 -17.29
C ARG A 373 -9.70 39.90 -16.90
N LEU A 374 -9.48 38.94 -16.00
CA LEU A 374 -8.14 38.54 -15.57
C LEU A 374 -7.45 37.57 -16.54
N GLY A 375 -8.15 37.14 -17.61
CA GLY A 375 -7.63 36.50 -18.80
C GLY A 375 -6.73 35.29 -18.54
N ASP A 376 -5.46 35.47 -18.82
CA ASP A 376 -4.46 34.40 -18.84
C ASP A 376 -4.28 33.69 -17.50
N ARG A 377 -4.51 34.37 -16.38
CA ARG A 377 -4.37 33.76 -15.04
C ARG A 377 -5.32 32.57 -14.82
N TYR A 378 -6.51 32.63 -15.40
CA TYR A 378 -7.54 31.60 -15.23
C TYR A 378 -7.82 30.85 -16.55
N GLY A 379 -6.90 30.90 -17.51
CA GLY A 379 -6.98 30.18 -18.79
C GLY A 379 -8.19 30.56 -19.65
N GLY A 380 -8.71 31.77 -19.50
CA GLY A 380 -9.87 32.27 -20.26
C GLY A 380 -11.19 31.57 -19.95
N ARG A 381 -11.26 30.72 -18.92
CA ARG A 381 -12.47 30.00 -18.51
C ARG A 381 -13.50 30.95 -17.91
N PRO A 382 -14.81 30.71 -18.11
CA PRO A 382 -15.84 31.41 -17.37
C PRO A 382 -15.98 30.78 -15.99
N GLY A 383 -15.67 31.53 -14.93
CA GLY A 383 -15.73 31.05 -13.53
C GLY A 383 -14.45 30.36 -13.06
N LEU A 384 -14.38 30.14 -11.75
CA LEU A 384 -13.28 29.48 -11.09
C LEU A 384 -13.49 27.95 -11.08
N GLY A 385 -12.39 27.20 -11.11
CA GLY A 385 -12.34 25.78 -10.85
C GLY A 385 -11.77 25.47 -9.46
N CYS A 386 -11.80 24.20 -9.06
CA CYS A 386 -11.30 23.77 -7.76
C CYS A 386 -9.80 24.06 -7.59
N SER A 387 -9.02 23.81 -8.66
CA SER A 387 -7.55 24.00 -8.69
C SER A 387 -7.10 25.47 -8.68
N ASP A 388 -8.02 26.43 -8.86
CA ASP A 388 -7.65 27.86 -8.81
C ASP A 388 -7.39 28.32 -7.37
N CYS A 389 -7.89 27.56 -6.38
CA CYS A 389 -7.70 27.84 -4.95
C CYS A 389 -7.08 26.66 -4.19
N HIS A 390 -7.42 25.42 -4.57
CA HIS A 390 -6.92 24.23 -3.92
C HIS A 390 -5.67 23.71 -4.62
N THR A 391 -4.50 24.19 -4.17
CA THR A 391 -3.20 23.75 -4.70
C THR A 391 -2.82 22.39 -4.10
N PRO A 392 -2.60 21.35 -4.92
CA PRO A 392 -2.17 20.04 -4.42
C PRO A 392 -0.84 20.13 -3.66
N THR A 393 -0.65 19.26 -2.67
CA THR A 393 0.65 19.01 -2.07
C THR A 393 1.61 18.41 -3.11
N PRO A 394 2.94 18.51 -2.94
CA PRO A 394 3.90 17.99 -3.92
C PRO A 394 3.73 16.49 -4.24
N ASP A 395 3.22 15.69 -3.30
CA ASP A 395 2.88 14.28 -3.46
C ASP A 395 1.48 14.05 -4.03
N GLN A 396 0.70 15.12 -4.22
CA GLN A 396 -0.68 15.12 -4.71
C GLN A 396 -1.67 14.29 -3.87
N THR A 397 -1.30 13.91 -2.66
CA THR A 397 -2.19 13.13 -1.76
C THR A 397 -3.20 14.01 -1.05
N SER A 398 -2.89 15.30 -0.87
CA SER A 398 -3.71 16.29 -0.15
C SER A 398 -3.61 17.67 -0.83
N PHE A 399 -4.12 18.69 -0.17
CA PHE A 399 -4.07 20.08 -0.63
C PHE A 399 -3.41 20.98 0.41
N GLN A 400 -2.76 22.03 -0.08
CA GLN A 400 -2.17 23.06 0.77
C GLN A 400 -3.28 23.87 1.45
N PRO A 401 -3.03 24.43 2.64
CA PRO A 401 -3.95 25.41 3.24
C PRO A 401 -4.15 26.59 2.30
N ILE A 402 -5.38 27.12 2.27
CA ILE A 402 -5.72 28.32 1.52
C ILE A 402 -4.99 29.54 2.10
N ASP A 403 -4.37 30.31 1.23
CA ASP A 403 -3.69 31.57 1.53
C ASP A 403 -4.44 32.75 0.91
N MET A 404 -4.65 33.83 1.71
CA MET A 404 -5.41 34.99 1.24
C MET A 404 -4.70 35.70 0.09
N GLU A 405 -3.41 35.87 0.16
CA GLU A 405 -2.62 36.63 -0.81
C GLU A 405 -2.50 35.87 -2.14
N GLU A 406 -2.27 34.56 -2.07
CA GLU A 406 -2.06 33.71 -3.25
C GLU A 406 -3.36 33.32 -3.92
N ASP A 407 -4.36 32.87 -3.15
CA ASP A 407 -5.58 32.26 -3.68
C ASP A 407 -6.71 33.29 -3.90
N CYS A 408 -6.80 34.33 -3.08
CA CYS A 408 -7.90 35.29 -3.12
C CYS A 408 -7.46 36.68 -3.62
N GLY A 409 -6.19 37.05 -3.40
CA GLY A 409 -5.67 38.42 -3.60
C GLY A 409 -5.77 38.98 -5.01
N SER A 410 -5.87 38.12 -6.03
CA SER A 410 -6.05 38.54 -7.44
C SER A 410 -7.38 39.28 -7.70
N CYS A 411 -8.43 38.86 -6.98
CA CYS A 411 -9.77 39.48 -7.07
C CYS A 411 -10.09 40.34 -5.84
N HIS A 412 -9.66 39.92 -4.64
CA HIS A 412 -9.88 40.57 -3.37
C HIS A 412 -8.62 41.32 -2.92
N THR A 413 -8.32 42.46 -3.60
CA THR A 413 -7.05 43.19 -3.43
C THR A 413 -6.92 43.98 -2.14
N LEU A 414 -7.92 43.96 -1.23
CA LEU A 414 -7.97 44.77 0.00
C LEU A 414 -7.65 46.24 -0.26
N GLY A 415 -8.07 46.76 -1.41
CA GLY A 415 -7.86 48.17 -1.78
C GLY A 415 -8.65 49.12 -0.88
N PHE A 416 -8.01 50.21 -0.44
CA PHE A 416 -8.66 51.20 0.44
C PHE A 416 -8.58 52.63 -0.07
N ASP A 417 -7.66 52.92 -0.97
CA ASP A 417 -7.51 54.29 -1.55
C ASP A 417 -6.93 54.17 -2.97
N GLN A 418 -7.20 55.18 -3.80
CA GLN A 418 -6.66 55.28 -5.14
C GLN A 418 -5.94 56.61 -5.32
N GLN A 419 -4.66 56.60 -5.67
CA GLN A 419 -3.85 57.78 -5.85
C GLN A 419 -3.05 57.69 -7.17
N GLY A 420 -3.26 58.69 -8.03
CA GLY A 420 -2.54 58.77 -9.31
C GLY A 420 -2.73 57.51 -10.19
N GLY A 421 -3.90 56.87 -10.15
CA GLY A 421 -4.18 55.64 -10.87
C GLY A 421 -3.66 54.36 -10.18
N VAL A 422 -2.97 54.45 -9.04
CA VAL A 422 -2.48 53.33 -8.28
C VAL A 422 -3.39 53.04 -7.09
N THR A 423 -3.92 51.80 -7.00
CA THR A 423 -4.69 51.34 -5.85
C THR A 423 -3.75 51.03 -4.69
N ARG A 424 -4.03 51.62 -3.51
CA ARG A 424 -3.34 51.29 -2.27
C ARG A 424 -4.05 50.13 -1.58
N THR A 425 -3.30 49.11 -1.19
CA THR A 425 -3.81 47.89 -0.58
C THR A 425 -3.35 47.73 0.86
N LEU A 426 -4.20 47.20 1.69
CA LEU A 426 -3.87 46.75 3.05
C LEU A 426 -3.14 45.42 3.01
N ARG A 427 -2.37 45.13 4.04
CA ARG A 427 -1.87 43.77 4.30
C ARG A 427 -2.95 43.00 5.04
N HIS A 428 -3.13 41.74 4.68
CA HIS A 428 -3.92 40.85 5.47
C HIS A 428 -3.19 40.52 6.78
N GLY A 429 -3.79 40.81 7.93
CA GLY A 429 -3.12 40.66 9.22
C GLY A 429 -4.02 41.10 10.39
N SER A 430 -3.42 41.40 11.54
CA SER A 430 -4.19 41.77 12.72
C SER A 430 -4.98 43.07 12.52
N PRO A 431 -6.24 43.17 13.02
CA PRO A 431 -7.06 44.39 12.94
C PRO A 431 -6.35 45.60 13.50
N GLN A 432 -5.61 45.46 14.58
CA GLN A 432 -4.86 46.53 15.22
C GLN A 432 -3.76 47.07 14.31
N GLN A 433 -3.07 46.21 13.58
CA GLN A 433 -2.07 46.62 12.60
C GLN A 433 -2.71 47.35 11.43
N VAL A 434 -3.82 46.85 10.91
CA VAL A 434 -4.59 47.53 9.83
C VAL A 434 -5.02 48.91 10.25
N VAL A 435 -5.55 49.09 11.47
CA VAL A 435 -5.93 50.39 12.02
C VAL A 435 -4.71 51.31 12.14
N ALA A 436 -3.57 50.79 12.60
CA ALA A 436 -2.33 51.55 12.72
C ALA A 436 -1.80 52.00 11.35
N ASP A 437 -1.77 51.10 10.37
CA ASP A 437 -1.30 51.38 9.00
C ASP A 437 -2.18 52.45 8.31
N LEU A 438 -3.49 52.34 8.45
CA LEU A 438 -4.42 53.35 7.91
C LEU A 438 -4.23 54.74 8.56
N ARG A 439 -4.07 54.77 9.90
CA ARG A 439 -3.80 56.03 10.60
C ARG A 439 -2.47 56.64 10.16
N GLU A 440 -1.43 55.86 10.01
CA GLU A 440 -0.12 56.30 9.58
C GLU A 440 -0.17 56.82 8.13
N TYR A 441 -0.84 56.09 7.23
CA TYR A 441 -1.03 56.51 5.84
C TYR A 441 -1.67 57.89 5.73
N TYR A 442 -2.81 58.11 6.41
CA TYR A 442 -3.49 59.41 6.34
C TYR A 442 -2.76 60.50 7.11
N ARG A 443 -2.04 60.16 8.19
CA ARG A 443 -1.17 61.10 8.90
C ARG A 443 -0.04 61.60 8.01
N GLY A 444 0.57 60.73 7.21
CA GLY A 444 1.60 61.12 6.23
C GLY A 444 1.08 62.02 5.11
N ARG A 445 -0.23 62.06 4.89
CA ARG A 445 -0.90 62.96 3.92
C ARG A 445 -1.32 64.33 4.52
N ALA A 446 -1.29 64.44 5.83
CA ALA A 446 -1.50 65.71 6.45
C ALA A 446 -0.38 66.73 6.07
N PRO A 447 -0.69 67.98 5.86
CA PRO A 447 0.35 68.92 5.54
C PRO A 447 1.41 68.95 6.65
N ALA A 448 2.66 69.16 6.25
CA ALA A 448 3.74 69.33 7.19
C ALA A 448 3.43 70.59 8.08
N ARG A 449 3.85 70.51 9.34
CA ARG A 449 3.65 71.65 10.26
C ARG A 449 4.41 72.83 9.71
N PRO A 450 3.73 73.97 9.48
CA PRO A 450 4.40 75.13 8.97
C PRO A 450 5.53 75.56 9.90
N PRO A 451 6.70 75.92 9.36
CA PRO A 451 7.85 76.36 10.17
C PRO A 451 7.53 77.55 11.09
N GLU A 452 6.63 78.42 10.67
CA GLU A 452 6.20 79.62 11.43
C GLU A 452 5.54 79.24 12.77
N LEU A 453 5.02 78.01 12.89
CA LEU A 453 4.38 77.54 14.13
C LEU A 453 5.38 77.05 15.16
N GLY A 454 6.66 76.88 14.80
CA GLY A 454 7.70 76.42 15.69
C GLY A 454 7.43 75.04 16.29
N PRO A 455 8.37 74.39 17.01
CA PRO A 455 8.18 73.10 17.61
C PRO A 455 7.17 73.07 18.78
N VAL A 456 6.97 74.18 19.44
CA VAL A 456 5.98 74.37 20.52
C VAL A 456 5.16 75.61 20.23
N ALA A 457 3.82 75.49 20.19
CA ALA A 457 2.90 76.60 19.96
C ALA A 457 2.89 77.55 21.16
N ARG A 458 3.85 78.43 21.23
CA ARG A 458 3.77 79.59 22.14
C ARG A 458 2.99 80.70 21.44
N ARG A 459 1.76 80.99 21.89
CA ARG A 459 0.95 82.07 21.41
C ARG A 459 1.50 83.36 21.99
N ARG A 460 1.87 84.33 21.13
CA ARG A 460 2.06 85.71 21.51
C ARG A 460 0.74 86.44 21.31
N PRO A 461 0.24 87.21 22.29
CA PRO A 461 -0.95 88.02 22.11
C PRO A 461 -0.75 89.00 20.94
N GLY A 462 -1.73 89.04 20.00
CA GLY A 462 -1.68 89.94 18.84
C GLY A 462 -1.15 89.40 17.54
N ASP A 463 -0.65 88.14 17.49
CA ASP A 463 -0.13 87.52 16.26
C ASP A 463 -1.24 86.82 15.48
N ILE A 464 -2.00 87.57 14.68
CA ILE A 464 -3.15 87.11 13.89
C ILE A 464 -2.71 86.16 12.76
N GLY A 465 -1.52 86.39 12.21
CA GLY A 465 -0.98 85.57 11.14
C GLY A 465 -0.71 84.09 11.58
N GLN A 466 -0.06 83.92 12.72
CA GLN A 466 0.19 82.63 13.32
C GLN A 466 -1.10 81.90 13.72
N VAL A 467 -2.11 82.59 14.20
CA VAL A 467 -3.42 82.05 14.53
C VAL A 467 -4.12 81.46 13.28
N ARG A 468 -4.08 82.23 12.18
CA ARG A 468 -4.66 81.78 10.90
C ARG A 468 -3.97 80.54 10.39
N THR A 469 -2.64 80.54 10.35
CA THR A 469 -1.83 79.36 9.93
C THR A 469 -2.08 78.15 10.84
N ALA A 470 -2.14 78.38 12.15
CA ALA A 470 -2.46 77.33 13.11
C ALA A 470 -3.86 76.71 12.90
N LEU A 471 -4.87 77.56 12.63
CA LEU A 471 -6.22 77.09 12.33
C LEU A 471 -6.31 76.33 11.00
N GLN A 472 -5.64 76.80 9.96
CA GLN A 472 -5.58 76.13 8.66
C GLN A 472 -4.90 74.74 8.80
N TYR A 473 -3.76 74.70 9.49
CA TYR A 473 -3.07 73.44 9.77
C TYR A 473 -3.93 72.52 10.60
N ALA A 474 -4.57 73.01 11.67
CA ALA A 474 -5.44 72.16 12.51
C ALA A 474 -6.63 71.57 11.72
N ARG A 475 -7.26 72.41 10.85
CA ARG A 475 -8.36 71.98 9.97
C ARG A 475 -7.89 70.89 8.96
N ALA A 476 -6.76 71.12 8.31
CA ALA A 476 -6.22 70.15 7.34
C ALA A 476 -5.83 68.86 8.02
N ARG A 477 -5.24 68.87 9.20
CA ARG A 477 -4.91 67.69 10.01
C ARG A 477 -6.16 66.95 10.49
N ALA A 478 -7.17 67.71 10.97
CA ALA A 478 -8.45 67.16 11.36
C ALA A 478 -9.15 66.45 10.15
N GLY A 479 -9.00 67.04 8.96
CA GLY A 479 -9.49 66.41 7.73
C GLY A 479 -8.80 65.09 7.45
N ALA A 480 -7.49 65.00 7.62
CA ALA A 480 -6.74 63.72 7.45
C ALA A 480 -7.14 62.69 8.51
N ASP A 481 -7.27 63.10 9.78
CA ASP A 481 -7.72 62.21 10.86
C ASP A 481 -9.15 61.70 10.62
N ASN A 482 -10.07 62.55 10.13
CA ASN A 482 -11.43 62.15 9.74
C ASN A 482 -11.43 61.13 8.59
N SER A 483 -10.59 61.33 7.58
CA SER A 483 -10.44 60.40 6.47
C SER A 483 -9.96 59.04 6.94
N ALA A 484 -8.99 59.01 7.87
CA ALA A 484 -8.53 57.76 8.51
C ALA A 484 -9.69 57.04 9.22
N VAL A 485 -10.46 57.77 10.04
CA VAL A 485 -11.60 57.21 10.78
C VAL A 485 -12.67 56.66 9.85
N GLN A 486 -13.01 57.36 8.78
CA GLN A 486 -14.00 56.93 7.80
C GLN A 486 -13.52 55.65 7.06
N THR A 487 -12.27 55.62 6.63
CA THR A 487 -11.71 54.47 5.94
C THR A 487 -11.62 53.23 6.86
N ILE A 488 -11.16 53.41 8.11
CA ILE A 488 -11.14 52.31 9.09
C ILE A 488 -12.56 51.72 9.27
N ARG A 489 -13.55 52.58 9.46
CA ARG A 489 -14.94 52.12 9.57
C ARG A 489 -15.39 51.38 8.31
N ALA A 490 -15.13 51.92 7.14
CA ALA A 490 -15.51 51.32 5.86
C ALA A 490 -14.89 49.94 5.67
N VAL A 491 -13.66 49.70 6.11
CA VAL A 491 -12.97 48.42 5.99
C VAL A 491 -13.59 47.34 6.89
N PHE A 492 -14.02 47.72 8.11
CA PHE A 492 -14.51 46.74 9.09
C PHE A 492 -16.05 46.64 9.18
N GLN A 493 -16.82 47.56 8.57
CA GLN A 493 -18.28 47.54 8.56
C GLN A 493 -18.85 46.64 7.46
N PRO A 494 -20.16 46.29 7.48
CA PRO A 494 -20.82 45.53 6.43
C PRO A 494 -20.53 46.04 5.03
N GLY A 495 -20.09 45.16 4.12
CA GLY A 495 -19.62 45.54 2.78
C GLY A 495 -18.16 46.00 2.73
N GLY A 496 -17.45 46.01 3.84
CA GLY A 496 -16.02 46.29 3.90
C GLY A 496 -15.14 45.07 3.73
N ALA A 497 -13.88 45.29 3.36
CA ALA A 497 -12.94 44.25 2.97
C ALA A 497 -12.75 43.14 4.03
N CYS A 498 -12.79 43.47 5.32
CA CYS A 498 -12.70 42.44 6.38
C CYS A 498 -14.06 41.78 6.65
N TRP A 499 -15.15 42.52 6.57
CA TRP A 499 -16.49 42.02 6.88
C TRP A 499 -16.98 40.95 5.92
N ASP A 500 -16.61 41.04 4.65
CA ASP A 500 -17.10 40.14 3.61
C ASP A 500 -16.65 38.69 3.85
N CYS A 501 -15.47 38.52 4.46
CA CYS A 501 -14.90 37.21 4.74
C CYS A 501 -14.96 36.81 6.22
N HIS A 502 -14.94 37.75 7.15
CA HIS A 502 -14.80 37.52 8.57
C HIS A 502 -16.02 37.96 9.39
N THR A 503 -16.17 37.39 10.57
CA THR A 503 -17.06 37.88 11.60
C THR A 503 -16.33 38.97 12.37
N VAL A 504 -16.82 40.22 12.24
CA VAL A 504 -16.23 41.41 12.86
C VAL A 504 -17.12 41.92 13.97
N GLU A 505 -16.55 42.15 15.14
CA GLU A 505 -17.21 42.72 16.31
C GLU A 505 -16.62 44.10 16.60
N GLN A 506 -17.47 45.11 16.80
CA GLN A 506 -17.01 46.43 17.21
C GLN A 506 -17.11 46.53 18.74
N ARG A 507 -15.97 46.64 19.42
CA ARG A 507 -15.87 46.74 20.89
C ARG A 507 -15.77 48.19 21.35
N GLY A 508 -15.45 49.13 20.44
CA GLY A 508 -15.31 50.56 20.72
C GLY A 508 -15.37 51.39 19.44
N PRO A 509 -15.22 52.71 19.50
CA PRO A 509 -15.37 53.61 18.34
C PRO A 509 -14.47 53.27 17.14
N LEU A 510 -13.26 52.77 17.40
CA LEU A 510 -12.28 52.29 16.40
C LEU A 510 -11.58 51.03 16.87
N ASP A 511 -12.20 50.30 17.77
CA ASP A 511 -11.73 49.01 18.26
C ASP A 511 -12.58 47.92 17.62
N PHE A 512 -11.98 47.25 16.64
CA PHE A 512 -12.57 46.18 15.88
C PHE A 512 -11.87 44.88 16.22
N HIS A 513 -12.65 43.91 16.57
CA HIS A 513 -12.21 42.54 16.81
C HIS A 513 -12.70 41.64 15.66
N VAL A 514 -11.77 41.06 14.93
CA VAL A 514 -12.07 40.03 13.93
C VAL A 514 -11.96 38.69 14.64
N ARG A 515 -13.03 37.90 14.64
CA ARG A 515 -12.99 36.57 15.23
C ARG A 515 -11.94 35.72 14.51
N PRO A 516 -11.09 35.00 15.24
CA PRO A 516 -10.08 34.16 14.63
C PRO A 516 -10.73 33.09 13.76
N VAL A 517 -10.06 32.73 12.67
CA VAL A 517 -10.44 31.64 11.77
C VAL A 517 -9.57 30.43 12.08
N ALA A 518 -10.20 29.27 12.25
CA ALA A 518 -9.49 28.01 12.43
C ALA A 518 -10.17 26.87 11.69
N PHE A 519 -9.36 26.03 11.08
CA PHE A 519 -9.77 24.78 10.44
C PHE A 519 -8.97 23.63 11.01
N PRO A 520 -9.53 22.42 11.08
CA PRO A 520 -8.73 21.24 11.35
C PRO A 520 -7.78 21.02 10.16
N THR A 521 -6.55 20.70 10.45
CA THR A 521 -5.58 20.33 9.41
C THR A 521 -5.95 19.01 8.73
N ARG A 522 -6.76 18.18 9.40
CA ARG A 522 -7.25 16.91 8.90
C ARG A 522 -8.59 16.60 9.54
N TYR A 523 -9.62 16.40 8.73
CA TYR A 523 -10.97 16.08 9.21
C TYR A 523 -11.09 14.63 9.71
N LEU A 524 -10.47 13.67 9.03
CA LEU A 524 -10.49 12.25 9.39
C LEU A 524 -9.13 11.85 9.98
N LEU A 525 -8.97 11.97 11.29
CA LEU A 525 -7.70 11.73 12.00
C LEU A 525 -7.17 10.31 11.82
N HIS A 526 -8.06 9.32 11.79
CA HIS A 526 -7.73 7.91 11.72
C HIS A 526 -8.04 7.29 10.35
N GLY A 527 -8.46 8.13 9.38
CA GLY A 527 -8.70 7.73 8.02
C GLY A 527 -7.70 8.40 7.07
N TRP A 528 -7.15 7.67 6.15
CA TRP A 528 -6.27 8.19 5.10
C TRP A 528 -6.99 8.19 3.75
N PHE A 529 -6.77 9.23 2.98
CA PHE A 529 -7.33 9.35 1.65
C PHE A 529 -6.29 9.93 0.67
N ASP A 530 -6.08 9.24 -0.46
CA ASP A 530 -5.18 9.68 -1.52
C ASP A 530 -5.97 10.35 -2.65
N HIS A 531 -5.96 11.68 -2.69
CA HIS A 531 -6.61 12.44 -3.76
C HIS A 531 -6.00 12.16 -5.14
N ARG A 532 -4.69 11.87 -5.21
CA ARG A 532 -4.01 11.56 -6.47
C ARG A 532 -4.66 10.38 -7.21
N ALA A 533 -5.01 9.33 -6.45
CA ALA A 533 -5.66 8.14 -7.00
C ALA A 533 -7.08 8.43 -7.53
N HIS A 534 -7.68 9.57 -7.13
CA HIS A 534 -9.08 9.93 -7.44
C HIS A 534 -9.21 11.13 -8.38
N GLN A 535 -8.10 11.67 -8.93
CA GLN A 535 -8.14 12.79 -9.88
C GLN A 535 -8.79 12.42 -11.22
N GLN A 536 -8.79 11.14 -11.56
CA GLN A 536 -9.47 10.58 -12.73
C GLN A 536 -10.20 9.32 -12.30
N MET A 537 -11.52 9.31 -12.41
CA MET A 537 -12.34 8.22 -11.93
C MET A 537 -13.32 7.72 -12.99
N ASN A 538 -13.55 6.42 -12.97
CA ASN A 538 -14.67 5.79 -13.67
C ASN A 538 -15.79 5.58 -12.65
N VAL A 539 -16.74 6.50 -12.61
CA VAL A 539 -17.91 6.36 -11.74
C VAL A 539 -18.90 5.41 -12.40
N PRO A 540 -19.35 4.35 -11.70
CA PRO A 540 -20.31 3.41 -12.30
C PRO A 540 -21.56 4.11 -12.84
N GLY A 541 -21.87 3.90 -14.12
CA GLY A 541 -23.03 4.51 -14.78
C GLY A 541 -22.82 5.94 -15.30
N GLU A 542 -21.63 6.51 -15.16
CA GLU A 542 -21.29 7.84 -15.62
C GLU A 542 -20.09 7.80 -16.59
N PRO A 543 -19.94 8.79 -17.49
CA PRO A 543 -18.71 8.97 -18.26
C PRO A 543 -17.50 9.15 -17.32
N ARG A 544 -16.31 8.81 -17.80
CA ARG A 544 -15.07 9.05 -17.05
C ARG A 544 -14.96 10.53 -16.64
N VAL A 545 -14.86 10.78 -15.36
CA VAL A 545 -14.75 12.13 -14.79
C VAL A 545 -13.31 12.47 -14.46
N GLN A 546 -12.92 13.72 -14.69
CA GLN A 546 -11.60 14.27 -14.41
C GLN A 546 -11.68 15.74 -14.03
N GLY A 547 -10.61 16.29 -13.46
CA GLY A 547 -10.54 17.67 -13.02
C GLY A 547 -11.65 18.01 -12.01
N ASP A 548 -12.32 19.15 -12.17
CA ASP A 548 -13.40 19.59 -11.27
C ASP A 548 -14.55 18.59 -11.15
N GLY A 549 -14.84 17.83 -12.23
CA GLY A 549 -15.85 16.78 -12.20
C GLY A 549 -15.50 15.66 -11.22
N ALA A 550 -14.22 15.28 -11.13
CA ALA A 550 -13.77 14.30 -10.15
C ALA A 550 -13.95 14.81 -8.71
N CYS A 551 -13.61 16.07 -8.46
CA CYS A 551 -13.82 16.69 -7.15
C CYS A 551 -15.30 16.72 -6.76
N LEU A 552 -16.17 17.16 -7.68
CA LEU A 552 -17.62 17.27 -7.46
C LEU A 552 -18.34 15.94 -7.35
N SER A 553 -17.72 14.83 -7.75
CA SER A 553 -18.26 13.48 -7.53
C SER A 553 -18.34 13.12 -6.04
N CYS A 554 -17.53 13.76 -5.21
CA CYS A 554 -17.45 13.53 -3.77
C CYS A 554 -17.81 14.78 -2.95
N HIS A 555 -17.44 15.98 -3.41
CA HIS A 555 -17.63 17.24 -2.70
C HIS A 555 -18.76 18.05 -3.30
N SER A 556 -19.82 18.33 -2.55
CA SER A 556 -20.98 19.12 -3.03
C SER A 556 -20.70 20.64 -2.99
N ALA A 557 -19.50 21.07 -3.38
CA ALA A 557 -19.05 22.46 -3.29
C ALA A 557 -19.91 23.43 -4.12
N ASN A 558 -20.37 23.01 -5.30
CA ASN A 558 -21.23 23.81 -6.16
C ASN A 558 -22.61 24.15 -5.58
N ARG A 559 -23.00 23.54 -4.46
CA ARG A 559 -24.25 23.80 -3.72
C ARG A 559 -24.02 24.49 -2.38
N SER A 560 -22.77 24.68 -1.98
CA SER A 560 -22.41 25.25 -0.69
C SER A 560 -22.40 26.79 -0.74
N ASN A 561 -23.30 27.40 -0.02
CA ASN A 561 -23.43 28.86 0.10
C ASN A 561 -22.82 29.40 1.41
N GLN A 562 -22.33 28.53 2.28
CA GLN A 562 -21.77 28.90 3.58
C GLN A 562 -20.55 28.06 3.87
N ALA A 563 -19.53 28.66 4.48
CA ALA A 563 -18.35 27.93 4.94
C ALA A 563 -18.69 26.90 6.03
N ALA A 564 -19.80 27.07 6.75
CA ALA A 564 -20.29 26.12 7.74
C ALA A 564 -20.76 24.77 7.13
N ASN A 565 -20.97 24.72 5.82
CA ASN A 565 -21.30 23.48 5.13
C ASN A 565 -20.03 22.60 5.03
N LEU A 566 -19.96 21.58 5.86
CA LEU A 566 -18.85 20.63 5.81
C LEU A 566 -18.94 19.78 4.53
N LEU A 567 -17.90 19.86 3.71
CA LEU A 567 -17.86 19.20 2.39
C LEU A 567 -17.14 17.84 2.41
N VAL A 568 -16.94 17.24 3.58
CA VAL A 568 -16.38 15.88 3.72
C VAL A 568 -17.40 14.88 3.15
N PRO A 569 -16.99 14.01 2.21
CA PRO A 569 -17.90 13.00 1.65
C PRO A 569 -18.35 12.00 2.71
N ASP A 570 -19.57 11.51 2.56
CA ASP A 570 -20.11 10.45 3.40
C ASP A 570 -19.61 9.05 3.00
N LEU A 571 -19.89 8.07 3.83
CA LEU A 571 -19.55 6.67 3.58
C LEU A 571 -20.15 6.16 2.26
N ALA A 572 -21.40 6.53 1.96
CA ALA A 572 -22.11 6.09 0.76
C ALA A 572 -21.41 6.59 -0.51
N SER A 573 -20.83 7.78 -0.50
CA SER A 573 -20.03 8.33 -1.61
C SER A 573 -18.85 7.43 -1.96
N CYS A 574 -18.13 6.94 -0.95
CA CYS A 574 -17.00 6.02 -1.16
C CYS A 574 -17.48 4.64 -1.64
N GLN A 575 -18.59 4.14 -1.08
CA GLN A 575 -19.17 2.84 -1.40
C GLN A 575 -19.81 2.76 -2.80
N ARG A 576 -19.88 3.86 -3.55
CA ARG A 576 -20.25 3.83 -4.98
C ARG A 576 -19.25 3.03 -5.80
N CYS A 577 -17.97 3.09 -5.42
CA CYS A 577 -16.86 2.45 -6.13
C CYS A 577 -16.13 1.40 -5.28
N HIS A 578 -16.05 1.59 -3.96
CA HIS A 578 -15.32 0.72 -3.04
C HIS A 578 -16.26 -0.30 -2.40
N GLY A 579 -15.85 -1.57 -2.45
CA GLY A 579 -16.52 -2.68 -1.76
C GLY A 579 -15.69 -3.20 -0.60
N GLY A 580 -16.12 -4.29 0.05
CA GLY A 580 -15.28 -5.01 1.01
C GLY A 580 -14.09 -5.69 0.31
N GLU A 581 -13.13 -6.21 1.07
CA GLU A 581 -11.89 -6.84 0.56
C GLU A 581 -12.14 -7.93 -0.48
N GLY A 582 -13.20 -8.74 -0.31
CA GLY A 582 -13.59 -9.79 -1.26
C GLY A 582 -14.47 -9.33 -2.40
N SER A 583 -14.67 -8.03 -2.64
CA SER A 583 -15.54 -7.52 -3.70
C SER A 583 -14.99 -7.86 -5.08
N ARG A 584 -15.87 -8.35 -5.97
CA ARG A 584 -15.56 -8.59 -7.39
C ARG A 584 -16.21 -7.55 -8.32
N SER A 585 -17.23 -6.86 -7.86
CA SER A 585 -17.99 -5.87 -8.62
C SER A 585 -17.59 -4.42 -8.32
N ALA A 586 -16.75 -4.20 -7.32
CA ALA A 586 -16.26 -2.91 -6.89
C ALA A 586 -14.78 -3.01 -6.52
N VAL A 587 -14.12 -1.88 -6.28
CA VAL A 587 -12.71 -1.85 -5.85
C VAL A 587 -12.57 -2.59 -4.52
N PRO A 588 -11.82 -3.70 -4.44
CA PRO A 588 -11.61 -4.41 -3.20
C PRO A 588 -10.91 -3.51 -2.18
N SER A 589 -11.50 -3.35 -1.00
CA SER A 589 -11.00 -2.42 0.00
C SER A 589 -10.94 -3.08 1.37
N SER A 590 -9.72 -3.23 1.89
CA SER A 590 -9.48 -3.64 3.27
C SER A 590 -9.47 -2.43 4.21
N CYS A 591 -9.55 -2.67 5.51
CA CYS A 591 -9.48 -1.63 6.53
C CYS A 591 -8.18 -0.80 6.41
N ALA A 592 -7.05 -1.46 6.18
CA ALA A 592 -5.74 -0.85 6.06
C ALA A 592 -5.57 0.03 4.80
N MET A 593 -6.51 0.01 3.85
CA MET A 593 -6.51 0.93 2.72
C MET A 593 -6.76 2.38 3.16
N CYS A 594 -7.56 2.56 4.22
CA CYS A 594 -7.99 3.87 4.71
C CYS A 594 -7.59 4.15 6.16
N HIS A 595 -7.24 3.13 6.93
CA HIS A 595 -6.91 3.27 8.35
C HIS A 595 -5.47 2.87 8.63
N ASP A 596 -4.81 3.65 9.49
CA ASP A 596 -3.53 3.29 10.06
C ASP A 596 -3.75 2.55 11.38
N TYR A 597 -3.00 1.48 11.61
CA TYR A 597 -3.05 0.75 12.86
C TYR A 597 -2.45 1.56 14.03
N HIS A 598 -1.36 2.25 13.77
CA HIS A 598 -0.72 3.11 14.76
C HIS A 598 -1.34 4.50 14.73
N MET A 599 -1.84 4.93 15.87
CA MET A 599 -2.30 6.30 16.07
C MET A 599 -1.07 7.18 16.27
N ASP A 600 -0.50 7.64 15.18
CA ASP A 600 0.51 8.67 15.23
C ASP A 600 -0.16 10.05 15.39
N SER A 601 0.60 11.04 15.84
CA SER A 601 0.19 12.44 16.08
C SER A 601 -0.35 13.17 14.82
N GLY A 602 -1.10 12.45 13.99
CA GLY A 602 -1.94 13.00 12.93
C GLY A 602 -1.28 13.21 11.56
N VAL A 603 -0.05 12.73 11.35
CA VAL A 603 0.61 12.85 10.05
C VAL A 603 1.04 11.45 9.57
N PRO A 604 0.51 10.92 8.46
CA PRO A 604 0.98 9.68 7.89
C PRO A 604 2.50 9.72 7.65
N ALA A 605 3.17 8.59 7.89
CA ALA A 605 4.63 8.48 7.71
C ALA A 605 5.12 8.93 6.32
N MET A 606 4.29 8.80 5.29
CA MET A 606 4.56 9.30 3.94
C MET A 606 4.65 10.84 3.89
N LEU A 607 3.90 11.56 4.71
CA LEU A 607 3.95 13.04 4.78
C LEU A 607 5.11 13.54 5.65
N LEU A 608 5.59 12.72 6.60
CA LEU A 608 6.78 13.02 7.39
C LEU A 608 8.06 13.07 6.54
N ARG A 609 8.13 12.29 5.45
CA ARG A 609 9.29 12.29 4.54
C ARG A 609 9.49 13.62 3.80
N GLN A 610 8.44 14.42 3.62
CA GLN A 610 8.53 15.73 2.96
C GLN A 610 9.07 16.84 3.89
N ARG A 611 9.00 16.67 5.21
CA ARG A 611 9.59 17.61 6.19
C ARG A 611 11.11 17.70 6.09
N VAL A 612 11.80 16.73 5.53
CA VAL A 612 13.28 16.71 5.40
C VAL A 612 13.80 17.63 4.28
N ARG A 613 12.93 18.12 3.37
CA ARG A 613 13.31 19.06 2.31
C ARG A 613 12.80 20.48 2.52
N GLY A 614 13.11 21.08 3.67
CA GLY A 614 13.38 22.52 3.75
C GLY A 614 12.22 23.50 3.82
N ARG A 615 10.99 23.18 4.31
CA ARG A 615 10.07 24.18 4.84
C ARG A 615 9.53 23.74 6.20
N ARG A 616 9.86 24.53 7.23
CA ARG A 616 9.26 24.42 8.56
C ARG A 616 7.77 24.78 8.45
N TRP A 617 6.92 23.80 8.60
CA TRP A 617 5.55 24.02 9.03
C TRP A 617 5.55 23.99 10.56
N GLU A 618 5.47 25.15 11.18
CA GLU A 618 5.15 25.23 12.60
C GLU A 618 3.66 24.97 12.76
N THR A 619 3.29 23.69 12.83
CA THR A 619 2.04 23.29 13.44
C THR A 619 2.28 23.27 14.95
N THR A 620 1.94 24.34 15.65
CA THR A 620 1.64 24.28 17.07
C THR A 620 0.38 23.43 17.26
N VAL A 621 0.53 22.11 17.15
CA VAL A 621 -0.44 21.19 17.71
C VAL A 621 -0.10 21.10 19.18
N THR A 622 -0.81 21.84 20.01
CA THR A 622 -0.83 21.61 21.45
C THR A 622 -1.29 20.18 21.66
N PRO A 623 -0.51 19.32 22.34
CA PRO A 623 -0.95 17.96 22.62
C PRO A 623 -2.26 18.04 23.38
N LEU A 624 -3.24 17.25 22.96
CA LEU A 624 -4.48 17.02 23.71
C LEU A 624 -4.10 16.49 25.09
N SER A 625 -3.97 17.38 26.08
CA SER A 625 -4.01 16.96 27.47
C SER A 625 -5.37 16.28 27.65
N ALA A 626 -5.36 15.08 28.21
CA ALA A 626 -6.55 14.34 28.55
C ALA A 626 -7.50 15.25 29.36
N ALA A 627 -8.53 15.77 28.69
CA ALA A 627 -9.60 16.45 29.36
C ALA A 627 -10.33 15.39 30.16
N THR A 628 -10.10 15.39 31.47
CA THR A 628 -10.92 14.71 32.45
C THR A 628 -12.38 15.05 32.17
N ALA A 629 -13.17 14.02 31.86
CA ALA A 629 -14.61 14.14 31.74
C ALA A 629 -15.20 14.69 33.02
N PRO A 630 -16.11 15.66 33.00
CA PRO A 630 -16.87 15.99 34.18
C PRO A 630 -17.80 14.82 34.54
N ARG A 631 -17.88 14.49 35.84
CA ARG A 631 -18.73 13.48 36.44
C ARG A 631 -20.21 13.72 36.15
#